data_8bbcc8197d9ad3a927f6804df1c268b1
#
_entry.id   8bbcc8197d9ad3a927f6804df1c268b1
#
_cell.length_a   1.000
_cell.length_b   1.000
_cell.length_c   1.000
_cell.angle_alpha   90.00
_cell.angle_beta   90.00
_cell.angle_gamma   90.00
#
_symmetry.space_group_name_H-M   'P 1'
#
loop_
_entity.id
_entity.type
_entity.pdbx_description
1 polymer ?
#
loop_
_entity_poly.entity_id
_entity_poly.type
_entity_poly.pdbx_seq_one_letter_code
_entity_poly.pdbx_strand_id
1 'polypeptide(L)'
;NRIIYYESSRGCPYSCSYCLSSIEKSVRIRDIGVVKKELQFFLDSRVKQVKFVDRTFNCNHAHAMAVWEYLRDNDNGVTNFHFEISADILNEQELELLHTMRPGLVQLEIGVQSTNPDTLRAVRRVSDMERLERIVAKIGKGGNIHRHLDLIAGLPFEDMERFRNSFDSVYGMRPEQLQLGFLKVLKGSEMWERAEEFGIRCLDSPPYEVLCTRWLDYEDILRLKGVEEMVELYYNSGQFTRTLPVLESAFDSPFAMYDKLAAFYRQEGCGVKSTVHNPDRHAGFGGQMGVGAGSSARVHRYHVLLAFAARYDEQRLPLYRELLTLDLYLRENLKSRPEFASDLTPYRDVTRSFYWQEEKKRENLPECQPGKGLQMRQPAQLRSVTAFIIRQIFPFLVFLP
;
A
#
# COMPACT_ATOMS: atom_id res chain seq x y z
N ASN A 1 -11.79 13.91 -11.93
CA ASN A 1 -11.33 12.63 -11.40
C ASN A 1 -12.29 12.17 -10.29
N ARG A 2 -13.35 11.43 -10.66
CA ARG A 2 -14.28 10.83 -9.70
C ARG A 2 -14.17 9.32 -9.81
N ILE A 3 -14.16 8.61 -8.68
CA ILE A 3 -14.30 7.16 -8.60
C ILE A 3 -15.78 6.85 -8.84
N ILE A 4 -16.07 5.88 -9.69
CA ILE A 4 -17.41 5.35 -9.87
C ILE A 4 -17.55 4.11 -8.99
N TYR A 5 -18.58 4.09 -8.15
CA TYR A 5 -18.93 2.92 -7.36
C TYR A 5 -19.95 2.09 -8.12
N TYR A 6 -19.69 0.80 -8.25
CA TYR A 6 -20.51 -0.11 -9.03
C TYR A 6 -20.78 -1.40 -8.25
N GLU A 7 -22.00 -1.91 -8.33
CA GLU A 7 -22.41 -3.14 -7.66
C GLU A 7 -22.92 -4.15 -8.70
N SER A 8 -22.23 -5.30 -8.83
CA SER A 8 -22.66 -6.41 -9.68
C SER A 8 -23.30 -7.55 -8.89
N SER A 9 -23.07 -7.59 -7.57
CA SER A 9 -23.72 -8.52 -6.66
C SER A 9 -23.96 -7.87 -5.30
N ARG A 10 -24.97 -8.34 -4.56
CA ARG A 10 -25.31 -7.88 -3.22
C ARG A 10 -25.41 -9.04 -2.25
N GLY A 11 -24.91 -8.86 -1.02
CA GLY A 11 -24.83 -9.86 0.01
C GLY A 11 -23.42 -10.42 0.16
N CYS A 12 -23.19 -11.25 1.18
CA CYS A 12 -21.91 -11.89 1.45
C CYS A 12 -22.14 -13.27 2.05
N PRO A 13 -21.48 -14.33 1.58
CA PRO A 13 -21.69 -15.69 2.12
C PRO A 13 -21.03 -15.88 3.50
N TYR A 14 -20.15 -14.96 3.90
CA TYR A 14 -19.43 -15.03 5.18
C TYR A 14 -20.22 -14.41 6.33
N SER A 15 -19.81 -14.73 7.58
CA SER A 15 -20.50 -14.35 8.81
C SER A 15 -19.63 -13.54 9.76
N CYS A 16 -18.72 -12.71 9.22
CA CYS A 16 -17.81 -11.91 10.05
C CYS A 16 -18.61 -11.01 11.00
N SER A 17 -18.36 -11.14 12.32
CA SER A 17 -19.15 -10.51 13.38
C SER A 17 -19.11 -8.98 13.39
N TYR A 18 -18.05 -8.39 12.84
CA TYR A 18 -17.88 -6.93 12.73
C TYR A 18 -18.53 -6.31 11.48
N CYS A 19 -19.03 -7.15 10.55
CA CYS A 19 -19.49 -6.69 9.24
C CYS A 19 -21.02 -6.71 9.13
N LEU A 20 -21.62 -5.59 8.72
CA LEU A 20 -23.07 -5.51 8.48
C LEU A 20 -23.52 -6.35 7.28
N SER A 21 -22.64 -6.62 6.32
CA SER A 21 -22.98 -7.46 5.17
C SER A 21 -23.15 -8.94 5.53
N SER A 22 -22.75 -9.34 6.74
CA SER A 22 -22.97 -10.70 7.27
C SER A 22 -24.40 -10.97 7.70
N ILE A 23 -25.25 -9.94 7.80
CA ILE A 23 -26.66 -10.04 8.18
C ILE A 23 -27.44 -10.76 7.07
N GLU A 24 -27.16 -10.44 5.82
CA GLU A 24 -27.78 -11.09 4.67
C GLU A 24 -26.80 -12.05 4.00
N LYS A 25 -26.99 -13.35 4.23
CA LYS A 25 -26.08 -14.41 3.73
C LYS A 25 -26.34 -14.82 2.28
N SER A 26 -27.49 -14.46 1.73
CA SER A 26 -27.82 -14.74 0.34
C SER A 26 -27.09 -13.75 -0.58
N VAL A 27 -26.33 -14.27 -1.53
CA VAL A 27 -25.71 -13.44 -2.56
C VAL A 27 -26.61 -13.38 -3.78
N ARG A 28 -27.05 -12.18 -4.11
CA ARG A 28 -27.88 -11.90 -5.31
C ARG A 28 -26.98 -11.33 -6.39
N ILE A 29 -26.86 -12.03 -7.50
CA ILE A 29 -26.00 -11.67 -8.62
C ILE A 29 -26.87 -11.08 -9.73
N ARG A 30 -26.42 -9.99 -10.33
CA ARG A 30 -27.09 -9.36 -11.47
C ARG A 30 -26.85 -10.16 -12.75
N ASP A 31 -27.77 -10.05 -13.70
CA ASP A 31 -27.61 -10.64 -15.02
C ASP A 31 -26.30 -10.20 -15.68
N ILE A 32 -25.50 -11.15 -16.14
CA ILE A 32 -24.18 -10.88 -16.68
C ILE A 32 -24.22 -10.06 -17.96
N GLY A 33 -25.28 -10.16 -18.75
CA GLY A 33 -25.46 -9.36 -19.96
C GLY A 33 -25.70 -7.89 -19.63
N VAL A 34 -26.42 -7.61 -18.54
CA VAL A 34 -26.61 -6.24 -18.03
C VAL A 34 -25.29 -5.71 -17.51
N VAL A 35 -24.56 -6.50 -16.70
CA VAL A 35 -23.25 -6.11 -16.15
C VAL A 35 -22.28 -5.75 -17.29
N LYS A 36 -22.15 -6.59 -18.30
CA LYS A 36 -21.27 -6.34 -19.45
C LYS A 36 -21.62 -5.05 -20.20
N LYS A 37 -22.89 -4.74 -20.38
CA LYS A 37 -23.32 -3.48 -21.01
C LYS A 37 -22.93 -2.24 -20.20
N GLU A 38 -23.07 -2.31 -18.89
CA GLU A 38 -22.71 -1.21 -17.99
C GLU A 38 -21.19 -1.04 -17.91
N LEU A 39 -20.44 -2.14 -17.89
CA LEU A 39 -18.96 -2.10 -17.95
C LEU A 39 -18.49 -1.47 -19.28
N GLN A 40 -19.12 -1.82 -20.40
CA GLN A 40 -18.81 -1.19 -21.69
C GLN A 40 -19.04 0.32 -21.66
N PHE A 41 -20.12 0.77 -21.03
CA PHE A 41 -20.38 2.20 -20.88
C PHE A 41 -19.25 2.91 -20.10
N PHE A 42 -18.71 2.30 -19.04
CA PHE A 42 -17.58 2.87 -18.31
C PHE A 42 -16.30 2.88 -19.14
N LEU A 43 -16.04 1.82 -19.93
CA LEU A 43 -14.90 1.71 -20.82
C LEU A 43 -14.97 2.76 -21.93
N ASP A 44 -16.13 2.92 -22.58
CA ASP A 44 -16.37 3.90 -23.64
C ASP A 44 -16.24 5.34 -23.14
N SER A 45 -16.70 5.57 -21.90
CA SER A 45 -16.59 6.86 -21.19
C SER A 45 -15.18 7.13 -20.66
N ARG A 46 -14.23 6.19 -20.80
CA ARG A 46 -12.85 6.27 -20.34
C ARG A 46 -12.76 6.67 -18.84
N VAL A 47 -13.65 6.12 -18.02
CA VAL A 47 -13.66 6.34 -16.58
C VAL A 47 -12.31 5.89 -16.00
N LYS A 48 -11.66 6.72 -15.20
CA LYS A 48 -10.33 6.39 -14.67
C LYS A 48 -10.34 5.24 -13.69
N GLN A 49 -11.36 5.19 -12.82
CA GLN A 49 -11.48 4.13 -11.82
C GLN A 49 -12.94 3.76 -11.55
N VAL A 50 -13.22 2.47 -11.57
CA VAL A 50 -14.47 1.86 -11.14
C VAL A 50 -14.18 0.96 -9.93
N LYS A 51 -14.76 1.27 -8.76
CA LYS A 51 -14.65 0.43 -7.57
C LYS A 51 -15.93 -0.40 -7.44
N PHE A 52 -15.77 -1.72 -7.51
CA PHE A 52 -16.84 -2.65 -7.17
C PHE A 52 -17.07 -2.62 -5.66
N VAL A 53 -18.33 -2.52 -5.27
CA VAL A 53 -18.74 -2.56 -3.86
C VAL A 53 -19.34 -3.91 -3.46
N ASP A 54 -19.16 -4.90 -4.30
CA ASP A 54 -19.43 -6.31 -4.01
C ASP A 54 -18.54 -6.77 -2.86
N ARG A 55 -19.09 -7.35 -1.82
CA ARG A 55 -18.39 -7.62 -0.55
C ARG A 55 -17.39 -8.78 -0.60
N THR A 56 -17.59 -9.69 -1.51
CA THR A 56 -16.63 -10.76 -1.86
C THR A 56 -16.90 -11.09 -3.31
N PHE A 57 -16.32 -10.31 -4.21
CA PHE A 57 -16.63 -10.37 -5.64
C PHE A 57 -16.46 -11.78 -6.23
N ASN A 58 -15.41 -12.50 -5.82
CA ASN A 58 -15.10 -13.83 -6.33
C ASN A 58 -15.79 -14.98 -5.61
N CYS A 59 -16.81 -14.71 -4.76
CA CYS A 59 -17.58 -15.78 -4.13
C CYS A 59 -18.39 -16.63 -5.12
N ASN A 60 -18.63 -16.12 -6.33
CA ASN A 60 -19.15 -16.86 -7.46
C ASN A 60 -18.11 -16.83 -8.61
N HIS A 61 -17.39 -17.95 -8.76
CA HIS A 61 -16.29 -18.05 -9.75
C HIS A 61 -16.75 -17.83 -11.19
N ALA A 62 -17.92 -18.32 -11.58
CA ALA A 62 -18.44 -18.14 -12.95
C ALA A 62 -18.74 -16.67 -13.25
N HIS A 63 -19.28 -15.93 -12.28
CA HIS A 63 -19.51 -14.50 -12.42
C HIS A 63 -18.20 -13.72 -12.49
N ALA A 64 -17.27 -14.02 -11.59
CA ALA A 64 -15.95 -13.36 -11.55
C ALA A 64 -15.19 -13.57 -12.86
N MET A 65 -15.11 -14.81 -13.34
CA MET A 65 -14.48 -15.13 -14.62
C MET A 65 -15.11 -14.36 -15.78
N ALA A 66 -16.46 -14.38 -15.88
CA ALA A 66 -17.16 -13.71 -16.99
C ALA A 66 -16.96 -12.18 -17.01
N VAL A 67 -16.80 -11.55 -15.82
CA VAL A 67 -16.49 -10.13 -15.70
C VAL A 67 -15.03 -9.88 -16.05
N TRP A 68 -14.10 -10.63 -15.49
CA TRP A 68 -12.66 -10.43 -15.71
C TRP A 68 -12.26 -10.71 -17.15
N GLU A 69 -12.79 -11.76 -17.80
CA GLU A 69 -12.60 -12.02 -19.24
C GLU A 69 -13.08 -10.84 -20.07
N TYR A 70 -14.29 -10.34 -19.77
CA TYR A 70 -14.85 -9.20 -20.48
C TYR A 70 -13.97 -7.95 -20.37
N LEU A 71 -13.46 -7.64 -19.19
CA LEU A 71 -12.59 -6.49 -18.96
C LEU A 71 -11.23 -6.63 -19.65
N ARG A 72 -10.65 -7.84 -19.67
CA ARG A 72 -9.42 -8.14 -20.41
C ARG A 72 -9.61 -7.91 -21.92
N ASP A 73 -10.69 -8.45 -22.46
CA ASP A 73 -10.93 -8.46 -23.93
C ASP A 73 -11.35 -7.08 -24.45
N ASN A 74 -11.89 -6.21 -23.59
CA ASN A 74 -12.37 -4.88 -23.97
C ASN A 74 -11.57 -3.74 -23.30
N ASP A 75 -10.35 -4.02 -22.81
CA ASP A 75 -9.53 -3.02 -22.12
C ASP A 75 -9.26 -1.79 -22.99
N ASN A 76 -9.59 -0.62 -22.47
CA ASN A 76 -9.40 0.68 -23.14
C ASN A 76 -8.03 1.33 -22.86
N GLY A 77 -7.15 0.65 -22.13
CA GLY A 77 -5.82 1.13 -21.73
C GLY A 77 -5.80 2.23 -20.66
N VAL A 78 -6.96 2.60 -20.10
CA VAL A 78 -7.11 3.74 -19.16
C VAL A 78 -7.79 3.36 -17.86
N THR A 79 -8.91 2.62 -17.95
CA THR A 79 -9.77 2.33 -16.81
C THR A 79 -9.11 1.31 -15.87
N ASN A 80 -9.17 1.58 -14.58
CA ASN A 80 -8.80 0.67 -13.51
C ASN A 80 -10.08 0.15 -12.84
N PHE A 81 -10.12 -1.16 -12.57
CA PHE A 81 -11.22 -1.81 -11.85
C PHE A 81 -10.71 -2.37 -10.53
N HIS A 82 -11.35 -1.97 -9.44
CA HIS A 82 -11.00 -2.33 -8.09
C HIS A 82 -12.04 -3.30 -7.52
N PHE A 83 -11.60 -4.46 -7.03
CA PHE A 83 -12.44 -5.53 -6.51
C PHE A 83 -12.05 -5.91 -5.07
N GLU A 84 -13.05 -6.06 -4.19
CA GLU A 84 -12.88 -6.70 -2.88
C GLU A 84 -13.04 -8.22 -3.04
N ILE A 85 -12.01 -8.99 -2.71
CA ILE A 85 -11.97 -10.45 -2.92
C ILE A 85 -11.54 -11.20 -1.67
N SER A 86 -11.82 -12.52 -1.65
CA SER A 86 -11.18 -13.48 -0.76
C SER A 86 -10.10 -14.23 -1.56
N ALA A 87 -8.82 -14.01 -1.24
CA ALA A 87 -7.73 -14.57 -2.04
C ALA A 87 -7.64 -16.09 -1.91
N ASP A 88 -7.95 -16.62 -0.72
CA ASP A 88 -7.88 -18.05 -0.42
C ASP A 88 -8.88 -18.93 -1.20
N ILE A 89 -9.91 -18.33 -1.83
CA ILE A 89 -10.82 -19.08 -2.70
C ILE A 89 -10.48 -18.98 -4.20
N LEU A 90 -9.50 -18.15 -4.60
CA LEU A 90 -9.07 -18.07 -6.00
C LEU A 90 -8.57 -19.45 -6.49
N ASN A 91 -8.99 -19.82 -7.69
CA ASN A 91 -8.54 -21.03 -8.38
C ASN A 91 -7.48 -20.73 -9.44
N GLU A 92 -6.87 -21.77 -10.02
CA GLU A 92 -5.78 -21.60 -10.99
C GLU A 92 -6.26 -20.89 -12.27
N GLN A 93 -7.48 -21.14 -12.74
CA GLN A 93 -8.02 -20.51 -13.96
C GLN A 93 -8.18 -18.99 -13.76
N GLU A 94 -8.67 -18.57 -12.58
CA GLU A 94 -8.78 -17.16 -12.22
C GLU A 94 -7.41 -16.49 -12.14
N LEU A 95 -6.40 -17.18 -11.57
CA LEU A 95 -5.03 -16.69 -11.50
C LEU A 95 -4.39 -16.55 -12.88
N GLU A 96 -4.54 -17.56 -13.75
CA GLU A 96 -4.06 -17.50 -15.12
C GLU A 96 -4.68 -16.33 -15.88
N LEU A 97 -6.00 -16.14 -15.75
CA LEU A 97 -6.69 -15.01 -16.37
C LEU A 97 -6.14 -13.66 -15.87
N LEU A 98 -6.02 -13.49 -14.55
CA LEU A 98 -5.48 -12.28 -13.94
C LEU A 98 -4.07 -11.96 -14.46
N HIS A 99 -3.20 -12.96 -14.64
CA HIS A 99 -1.85 -12.76 -15.17
C HIS A 99 -1.81 -12.29 -16.63
N THR A 100 -2.89 -12.48 -17.40
CA THR A 100 -2.97 -12.00 -18.80
C THR A 100 -3.40 -10.53 -18.91
N MET A 101 -3.77 -9.89 -17.81
CA MET A 101 -4.30 -8.54 -17.80
C MET A 101 -3.19 -7.48 -17.91
N ARG A 102 -3.51 -6.35 -18.52
CA ARG A 102 -2.62 -5.19 -18.56
C ARG A 102 -2.29 -4.70 -17.13
N PRO A 103 -1.03 -4.30 -16.84
CA PRO A 103 -0.70 -3.62 -15.58
C PRO A 103 -1.59 -2.39 -15.36
N GLY A 104 -2.22 -2.32 -14.18
CA GLY A 104 -3.14 -1.24 -13.79
C GLY A 104 -4.59 -1.40 -14.30
N LEU A 105 -4.95 -2.50 -14.98
CA LEU A 105 -6.35 -2.80 -15.30
C LEU A 105 -7.12 -3.21 -14.04
N VAL A 106 -6.53 -4.07 -13.21
CA VAL A 106 -7.17 -4.63 -12.02
C VAL A 106 -6.37 -4.30 -10.76
N GLN A 107 -7.10 -3.95 -9.71
CA GLN A 107 -6.64 -3.86 -8.33
C GLN A 107 -7.48 -4.79 -7.47
N LEU A 108 -6.83 -5.56 -6.61
CA LEU A 108 -7.47 -6.50 -5.70
C LEU A 108 -7.28 -6.04 -4.25
N GLU A 109 -8.38 -5.75 -3.56
CA GLU A 109 -8.43 -5.51 -2.13
C GLU A 109 -8.72 -6.85 -1.42
N ILE A 110 -7.80 -7.27 -0.57
CA ILE A 110 -7.77 -8.58 0.07
C ILE A 110 -7.78 -8.37 1.57
N GLY A 111 -8.91 -8.56 2.19
CA GLY A 111 -9.03 -8.46 3.63
C GLY A 111 -8.36 -9.65 4.32
N VAL A 112 -7.22 -9.46 4.95
CA VAL A 112 -6.59 -10.43 5.86
C VAL A 112 -7.18 -10.29 7.26
N GLN A 113 -7.26 -9.07 7.74
CA GLN A 113 -7.79 -8.58 9.00
C GLN A 113 -6.90 -8.90 10.21
N SER A 114 -6.48 -10.14 10.38
CA SER A 114 -5.56 -10.65 11.39
C SER A 114 -4.98 -11.98 10.92
N THR A 115 -3.80 -12.36 11.39
CA THR A 115 -3.24 -13.71 11.21
C THR A 115 -3.38 -14.57 12.47
N ASN A 116 -3.90 -14.00 13.56
CA ASN A 116 -4.11 -14.70 14.81
C ASN A 116 -5.33 -15.64 14.73
N PRO A 117 -5.17 -16.96 14.89
CA PRO A 117 -6.28 -17.91 14.78
C PRO A 117 -7.40 -17.69 15.82
N ASP A 118 -7.05 -17.24 17.03
CA ASP A 118 -8.04 -16.98 18.07
C ASP A 118 -8.91 -15.77 17.71
N THR A 119 -8.29 -14.71 17.17
CA THR A 119 -8.98 -13.53 16.65
C THR A 119 -9.91 -13.91 15.49
N LEU A 120 -9.39 -14.62 14.48
CA LEU A 120 -10.19 -15.03 13.32
C LEU A 120 -11.42 -15.87 13.74
N ARG A 121 -11.23 -16.79 14.70
CA ARG A 121 -12.32 -17.60 15.26
C ARG A 121 -13.34 -16.75 16.00
N ALA A 122 -12.89 -15.81 16.83
CA ALA A 122 -13.76 -14.94 17.63
C ALA A 122 -14.63 -14.03 16.75
N VAL A 123 -14.06 -13.55 15.63
CA VAL A 123 -14.80 -12.71 14.67
C VAL A 123 -15.50 -13.51 13.57
N ARG A 124 -15.51 -14.84 13.64
CA ARG A 124 -16.12 -15.74 12.66
C ARG A 124 -15.62 -15.53 11.23
N ARG A 125 -14.37 -15.15 11.09
CA ARG A 125 -13.75 -15.05 9.79
C ARG A 125 -13.12 -16.40 9.43
N VAL A 126 -13.62 -16.99 8.36
CA VAL A 126 -13.04 -18.20 7.79
C VAL A 126 -12.00 -17.79 6.75
N SER A 127 -10.75 -18.14 6.97
CA SER A 127 -9.65 -17.90 6.04
C SER A 127 -8.58 -18.97 6.21
N ASP A 128 -8.09 -19.50 5.10
CA ASP A 128 -6.91 -20.35 5.05
C ASP A 128 -5.68 -19.47 4.82
N MET A 129 -4.98 -19.13 5.91
CA MET A 129 -3.86 -18.20 5.88
C MET A 129 -2.69 -18.72 5.02
N GLU A 130 -2.35 -19.99 5.09
CA GLU A 130 -1.27 -20.57 4.29
C GLU A 130 -1.60 -20.50 2.79
N ARG A 131 -2.84 -20.79 2.44
CA ARG A 131 -3.32 -20.68 1.06
C ARG A 131 -3.35 -19.23 0.60
N LEU A 132 -3.82 -18.30 1.46
CA LEU A 132 -3.86 -16.86 1.18
C LEU A 132 -2.45 -16.35 0.86
N GLU A 133 -1.45 -16.66 1.67
CA GLU A 133 -0.05 -16.27 1.42
C GLU A 133 0.47 -16.80 0.10
N ARG A 134 0.23 -18.08 -0.19
CA ARG A 134 0.64 -18.70 -1.47
C ARG A 134 -0.03 -18.00 -2.67
N ILE A 135 -1.31 -17.69 -2.58
CA ILE A 135 -2.05 -17.04 -3.66
C ILE A 135 -1.59 -15.59 -3.85
N VAL A 136 -1.43 -14.83 -2.77
CA VAL A 136 -0.91 -13.45 -2.83
C VAL A 136 0.48 -13.42 -3.46
N ALA A 137 1.35 -14.38 -3.12
CA ALA A 137 2.67 -14.52 -3.75
C ALA A 137 2.57 -14.86 -5.24
N LYS A 138 1.62 -15.75 -5.65
CA LYS A 138 1.38 -16.06 -7.07
C LYS A 138 0.93 -14.82 -7.85
N ILE A 139 -0.04 -14.06 -7.33
CA ILE A 139 -0.50 -12.81 -7.94
C ILE A 139 0.68 -11.84 -8.11
N GLY A 140 1.51 -11.70 -7.07
CA GLY A 140 2.68 -10.81 -7.07
C GLY A 140 3.72 -11.14 -8.13
N LYS A 141 3.90 -12.43 -8.47
CA LYS A 141 4.85 -12.84 -9.52
C LYS A 141 4.52 -12.29 -10.90
N GLY A 142 3.25 -12.04 -11.19
CA GLY A 142 2.79 -11.44 -12.45
C GLY A 142 3.19 -9.97 -12.59
N GLY A 143 3.35 -9.24 -11.49
CA GLY A 143 3.73 -7.83 -11.46
C GLY A 143 2.73 -6.86 -12.11
N ASN A 144 1.54 -7.36 -12.48
CA ASN A 144 0.53 -6.61 -13.24
C ASN A 144 -0.72 -6.26 -12.43
N ILE A 145 -0.93 -6.91 -11.28
CA ILE A 145 -2.09 -6.70 -10.40
C ILE A 145 -1.63 -5.94 -9.15
N HIS A 146 -2.30 -4.84 -8.85
CA HIS A 146 -2.11 -4.08 -7.61
C HIS A 146 -2.79 -4.82 -6.44
N ARG A 147 -2.00 -5.30 -5.49
CA ARG A 147 -2.47 -6.01 -4.29
C ARG A 147 -2.59 -5.02 -3.13
N HIS A 148 -3.79 -4.90 -2.60
CA HIS A 148 -4.09 -4.10 -1.42
C HIS A 148 -4.48 -5.08 -0.31
N LEU A 149 -3.69 -5.17 0.76
CA LEU A 149 -3.95 -6.05 1.90
C LEU A 149 -4.40 -5.23 3.11
N ASP A 150 -5.40 -5.75 3.85
CA ASP A 150 -5.99 -5.05 4.98
C ASP A 150 -5.77 -5.79 6.29
N LEU A 151 -5.44 -5.04 7.34
CA LEU A 151 -5.47 -5.46 8.73
C LEU A 151 -6.43 -4.59 9.52
N ILE A 152 -7.04 -5.14 10.60
CA ILE A 152 -7.92 -4.41 11.51
C ILE A 152 -7.36 -4.48 12.92
N ALA A 153 -6.92 -3.35 13.47
CA ALA A 153 -6.54 -3.21 14.87
C ALA A 153 -7.78 -3.12 15.77
N GLY A 154 -7.69 -3.69 16.96
CA GLY A 154 -8.76 -3.66 17.96
C GLY A 154 -9.75 -4.82 17.84
N LEU A 155 -9.42 -5.88 17.12
CA LEU A 155 -10.19 -7.12 17.12
C LEU A 155 -10.02 -7.88 18.46
N PRO A 156 -11.02 -8.69 18.87
CA PRO A 156 -10.90 -9.53 20.07
C PRO A 156 -9.72 -10.51 20.00
N PHE A 157 -9.12 -10.80 21.17
CA PHE A 157 -7.98 -11.72 21.34
C PHE A 157 -6.69 -11.29 20.61
N GLU A 158 -6.57 -10.03 20.23
CA GLU A 158 -5.39 -9.50 19.56
C GLU A 158 -4.78 -8.37 20.40
N ASP A 159 -3.74 -8.70 21.16
CA ASP A 159 -2.89 -7.76 21.88
C ASP A 159 -1.81 -7.16 20.97
N MET A 160 -0.99 -6.26 21.49
CA MET A 160 0.04 -5.57 20.73
C MET A 160 1.05 -6.53 20.09
N GLU A 161 1.41 -7.63 20.78
CA GLU A 161 2.38 -8.61 20.26
C GLU A 161 1.77 -9.41 19.10
N ARG A 162 0.53 -9.86 19.25
CA ARG A 162 -0.19 -10.59 18.19
C ARG A 162 -0.46 -9.72 16.98
N PHE A 163 -0.83 -8.45 17.20
CA PHE A 163 -1.01 -7.49 16.10
C PHE A 163 0.31 -7.24 15.36
N ARG A 164 1.43 -7.07 16.09
CA ARG A 164 2.76 -6.97 15.49
C ARG A 164 3.08 -8.16 14.60
N ASN A 165 2.80 -9.37 15.07
CA ASN A 165 3.05 -10.60 14.30
C ASN A 165 2.16 -10.63 13.03
N SER A 166 0.88 -10.22 13.14
CA SER A 166 -0.01 -10.08 11.99
C SER A 166 0.51 -9.04 11.00
N PHE A 167 0.97 -7.89 11.49
CA PHE A 167 1.56 -6.85 10.66
C PHE A 167 2.81 -7.33 9.92
N ASP A 168 3.76 -7.90 10.62
CA ASP A 168 5.03 -8.34 10.04
C ASP A 168 4.81 -9.46 9.00
N SER A 169 3.87 -10.39 9.25
CA SER A 169 3.48 -11.44 8.30
C SER A 169 2.90 -10.83 7.02
N VAL A 170 1.90 -9.93 7.13
CA VAL A 170 1.23 -9.33 5.97
C VAL A 170 2.15 -8.38 5.23
N TYR A 171 2.97 -7.60 5.94
CA TYR A 171 4.01 -6.76 5.34
C TYR A 171 5.03 -7.58 4.55
N GLY A 172 5.38 -8.76 5.06
CA GLY A 172 6.28 -9.72 4.41
C GLY A 172 5.77 -10.24 3.06
N MET A 173 4.46 -10.22 2.82
CA MET A 173 3.87 -10.54 1.50
C MET A 173 4.14 -9.45 0.46
N ARG A 174 4.71 -8.30 0.86
CA ARG A 174 5.06 -7.16 -0.02
C ARG A 174 3.93 -6.72 -0.93
N PRO A 175 2.74 -6.36 -0.37
CA PRO A 175 1.67 -5.78 -1.17
C PRO A 175 2.08 -4.39 -1.72
N GLU A 176 1.43 -3.95 -2.77
CA GLU A 176 1.59 -2.57 -3.28
C GLU A 176 0.97 -1.54 -2.35
N GLN A 177 -0.04 -1.96 -1.56
CA GLN A 177 -0.66 -1.15 -0.50
C GLN A 177 -1.00 -2.03 0.71
N LEU A 178 -0.63 -1.56 1.89
CA LEU A 178 -1.00 -2.15 3.19
C LEU A 178 -1.88 -1.17 3.96
N GLN A 179 -3.13 -1.53 4.20
CA GLN A 179 -4.06 -0.72 4.98
C GLN A 179 -4.15 -1.25 6.41
N LEU A 180 -3.85 -0.38 7.37
CA LEU A 180 -4.18 -0.61 8.77
C LEU A 180 -5.50 0.09 9.08
N GLY A 181 -6.56 -0.70 9.20
CA GLY A 181 -7.86 -0.21 9.67
C GLY A 181 -7.99 -0.34 11.18
N PHE A 182 -8.97 0.38 11.75
CA PHE A 182 -9.36 0.25 13.14
C PHE A 182 -10.79 -0.27 13.21
N LEU A 183 -11.05 -1.18 14.14
CA LEU A 183 -12.37 -1.79 14.30
C LEU A 183 -13.44 -0.69 14.44
N LYS A 184 -14.45 -0.78 13.57
CA LYS A 184 -15.67 0.05 13.65
C LYS A 184 -16.79 -0.80 14.21
N VAL A 185 -17.26 -0.45 15.39
CA VAL A 185 -18.28 -1.21 16.11
C VAL A 185 -19.66 -0.77 15.62
N LEU A 186 -20.03 -1.25 14.45
CA LEU A 186 -21.22 -0.80 13.74
C LEU A 186 -22.50 -1.28 14.42
N LYS A 187 -23.43 -0.36 14.70
CA LYS A 187 -24.73 -0.68 15.29
C LYS A 187 -25.47 -1.70 14.41
N GLY A 188 -26.00 -2.76 15.04
CA GLY A 188 -26.68 -3.87 14.37
C GLY A 188 -25.73 -4.99 13.90
N SER A 189 -24.41 -4.87 14.10
CA SER A 189 -23.49 -5.99 13.93
C SER A 189 -23.45 -6.86 15.18
N GLU A 190 -23.10 -8.14 15.04
CA GLU A 190 -22.86 -9.02 16.20
C GLU A 190 -21.75 -8.47 17.11
N MET A 191 -20.75 -7.82 16.56
CA MET A 191 -19.67 -7.18 17.32
C MET A 191 -20.21 -6.08 18.25
N TRP A 192 -21.22 -5.32 17.80
CA TRP A 192 -21.90 -4.35 18.64
C TRP A 192 -22.61 -5.01 19.84
N GLU A 193 -23.29 -6.12 19.61
CA GLU A 193 -23.99 -6.86 20.65
C GLU A 193 -23.04 -7.49 21.68
N ARG A 194 -21.85 -7.90 21.22
CA ARG A 194 -20.83 -8.55 22.03
C ARG A 194 -19.72 -7.60 22.52
N ALA A 195 -19.86 -6.29 22.32
CA ALA A 195 -18.83 -5.32 22.68
C ALA A 195 -18.46 -5.36 24.16
N GLU A 196 -19.45 -5.50 25.06
CA GLU A 196 -19.22 -5.62 26.49
C GLU A 196 -18.45 -6.91 26.87
N GLU A 197 -18.76 -8.04 26.25
CA GLU A 197 -18.07 -9.32 26.44
C GLU A 197 -16.56 -9.20 26.16
N PHE A 198 -16.19 -8.43 25.12
CA PHE A 198 -14.83 -8.22 24.72
C PHE A 198 -14.17 -6.98 25.35
N GLY A 199 -14.89 -6.29 26.25
CA GLY A 199 -14.43 -5.05 26.87
C GLY A 199 -14.15 -3.93 25.87
N ILE A 200 -14.85 -3.96 24.72
CA ILE A 200 -14.68 -2.96 23.65
C ILE A 200 -15.40 -1.68 24.06
N ARG A 201 -14.68 -0.57 23.98
CA ARG A 201 -15.23 0.77 24.01
C ARG A 201 -14.94 1.45 22.68
N CYS A 202 -15.90 2.16 22.14
CA CYS A 202 -15.79 2.85 20.86
C CYS A 202 -16.38 4.26 20.96
N LEU A 203 -16.16 5.07 19.94
CA LEU A 203 -16.80 6.36 19.79
C LEU A 203 -18.33 6.19 19.72
N ASP A 204 -19.08 7.09 20.37
CA ASP A 204 -20.56 7.09 20.36
C ASP A 204 -21.15 7.58 19.03
N SER A 205 -20.35 8.26 18.24
CA SER A 205 -20.70 8.83 16.93
C SER A 205 -19.97 8.10 15.79
N PRO A 206 -20.49 8.12 14.58
CA PRO A 206 -19.79 7.59 13.42
C PRO A 206 -18.37 8.16 13.29
N PRO A 207 -17.39 7.33 12.97
CA PRO A 207 -17.49 5.95 12.47
C PRO A 207 -17.56 4.86 13.53
N TYR A 208 -17.84 5.14 14.80
CA TYR A 208 -17.90 4.18 15.92
C TYR A 208 -16.57 3.42 16.10
N GLU A 209 -15.49 4.10 15.93
CA GLU A 209 -14.15 3.52 15.98
C GLU A 209 -13.76 3.10 17.38
N VAL A 210 -13.08 1.97 17.49
CA VAL A 210 -12.57 1.42 18.75
C VAL A 210 -11.64 2.38 19.47
N LEU A 211 -11.81 2.52 20.78
CA LEU A 211 -10.95 3.29 21.67
C LEU A 211 -10.05 2.37 22.52
N CYS A 212 -10.61 1.26 22.99
CA CYS A 212 -9.87 0.21 23.70
C CYS A 212 -10.65 -1.10 23.65
N THR A 213 -9.96 -2.19 24.01
CA THR A 213 -10.52 -3.54 24.16
C THR A 213 -9.95 -4.17 25.42
N ARG A 214 -10.32 -5.42 25.73
CA ARG A 214 -9.68 -6.18 26.81
C ARG A 214 -8.17 -6.41 26.59
N TRP A 215 -7.69 -6.37 25.34
CA TRP A 215 -6.33 -6.71 24.92
C TRP A 215 -5.48 -5.53 24.51
N LEU A 216 -6.09 -4.41 24.12
CA LEU A 216 -5.43 -3.17 23.75
C LEU A 216 -6.04 -2.02 24.54
N ASP A 217 -5.22 -1.28 25.26
CA ASP A 217 -5.66 -0.05 25.91
C ASP A 217 -5.71 1.13 24.93
N TYR A 218 -6.09 2.29 25.42
CA TYR A 218 -6.22 3.48 24.57
C TYR A 218 -4.86 3.97 24.03
N GLU A 219 -3.81 3.83 24.82
CA GLU A 219 -2.46 4.23 24.43
C GLU A 219 -1.92 3.29 23.33
N ASP A 220 -2.23 2.01 23.41
CA ASP A 220 -1.94 1.04 22.35
C ASP A 220 -2.63 1.41 21.04
N ILE A 221 -3.92 1.77 21.08
CA ILE A 221 -4.66 2.23 19.90
C ILE A 221 -4.01 3.49 19.30
N LEU A 222 -3.62 4.46 20.14
CA LEU A 222 -2.92 5.66 19.67
C LEU A 222 -1.54 5.35 19.07
N ARG A 223 -0.83 4.37 19.64
CA ARG A 223 0.44 3.91 19.12
C ARG A 223 0.27 3.27 17.75
N LEU A 224 -0.74 2.40 17.57
CA LEU A 224 -1.07 1.78 16.29
C LEU A 224 -1.51 2.79 15.24
N LYS A 225 -2.22 3.86 15.62
CA LYS A 225 -2.53 4.98 14.72
C LYS A 225 -1.25 5.69 14.22
N GLY A 226 -0.27 5.82 15.08
CA GLY A 226 1.04 6.33 14.66
C GLY A 226 1.74 5.41 13.66
N VAL A 227 1.66 4.10 13.84
CA VAL A 227 2.20 3.12 12.88
C VAL A 227 1.46 3.20 11.54
N GLU A 228 0.12 3.25 11.56
CA GLU A 228 -0.71 3.41 10.37
C GLU A 228 -0.30 4.66 9.58
N GLU A 229 -0.17 5.81 10.24
CA GLU A 229 0.25 7.06 9.61
C GLU A 229 1.63 6.92 8.94
N MET A 230 2.58 6.26 9.58
CA MET A 230 3.92 6.06 9.00
C MET A 230 3.89 5.10 7.80
N VAL A 231 3.09 4.04 7.85
CA VAL A 231 2.88 3.13 6.71
C VAL A 231 2.28 3.89 5.53
N GLU A 232 1.28 4.73 5.75
CA GLU A 232 0.65 5.52 4.71
C GLU A 232 1.63 6.54 4.09
N LEU A 233 2.42 7.23 4.94
CA LEU A 233 3.36 8.25 4.49
C LEU A 233 4.58 7.67 3.75
N TYR A 234 5.06 6.52 4.15
CA TYR A 234 6.35 5.99 3.68
C TYR A 234 6.18 4.77 2.77
N TYR A 235 5.37 3.78 3.15
CA TYR A 235 5.17 2.58 2.35
C TYR A 235 4.17 2.81 1.22
N ASN A 236 2.92 3.12 1.55
CA ASN A 236 1.83 3.26 0.59
C ASN A 236 2.03 4.40 -0.40
N SER A 237 2.78 5.44 -0.01
CA SER A 237 3.16 6.51 -0.92
C SER A 237 4.00 6.03 -2.09
N GLY A 238 4.69 4.90 -1.96
CA GLY A 238 5.64 4.36 -2.92
C GLY A 238 6.82 5.30 -3.21
N GLN A 239 7.10 6.30 -2.34
CA GLN A 239 8.15 7.29 -2.55
C GLN A 239 9.54 6.77 -2.18
N PHE A 240 9.62 5.75 -1.31
CA PHE A 240 10.85 5.32 -0.67
C PHE A 240 11.21 3.87 -1.01
N THR A 241 10.93 3.45 -2.25
CA THR A 241 11.04 2.05 -2.68
C THR A 241 12.48 1.50 -2.63
N ARG A 242 13.48 2.37 -2.65
CA ARG A 242 14.90 2.00 -2.56
C ARG A 242 15.43 2.15 -1.14
N THR A 243 14.95 3.13 -0.40
CA THR A 243 15.43 3.42 0.95
C THR A 243 14.84 2.45 1.99
N LEU A 244 13.52 2.19 1.94
CA LEU A 244 12.85 1.38 2.97
C LEU A 244 13.45 -0.02 3.14
N PRO A 245 13.71 -0.83 2.10
CA PRO A 245 14.26 -2.16 2.30
C PRO A 245 15.61 -2.19 3.03
N VAL A 246 16.43 -1.15 2.83
CA VAL A 246 17.71 -1.02 3.53
C VAL A 246 17.49 -0.58 4.97
N LEU A 247 16.59 0.37 5.19
CA LEU A 247 16.26 0.87 6.52
C LEU A 247 15.61 -0.21 7.40
N GLU A 248 14.69 -1.01 6.84
CA GLU A 248 14.07 -2.16 7.51
C GLU A 248 15.12 -3.12 8.09
N SER A 249 16.22 -3.35 7.38
CA SER A 249 17.28 -4.27 7.83
C SER A 249 18.05 -3.80 9.07
N ALA A 250 17.83 -2.56 9.51
CA ALA A 250 18.41 -2.02 10.75
C ALA A 250 17.56 -2.30 12.00
N PHE A 251 16.41 -2.94 11.84
CA PHE A 251 15.45 -3.17 12.92
C PHE A 251 15.07 -4.64 13.00
N ASP A 252 14.60 -5.06 14.19
CA ASP A 252 14.21 -6.45 14.45
C ASP A 252 13.03 -6.89 13.58
N SER A 253 12.16 -5.96 13.21
CA SER A 253 11.03 -6.22 12.31
C SER A 253 10.53 -4.93 11.64
N PRO A 254 9.77 -5.05 10.53
CA PRO A 254 9.09 -3.91 9.91
C PRO A 254 8.21 -3.14 10.91
N PHE A 255 7.41 -3.84 11.71
CA PHE A 255 6.60 -3.18 12.74
C PHE A 255 7.44 -2.35 13.69
N ALA A 256 8.57 -2.90 14.18
CA ALA A 256 9.45 -2.19 15.09
C ALA A 256 10.04 -0.91 14.47
N MET A 257 10.34 -0.93 13.17
CA MET A 257 10.79 0.25 12.44
C MET A 257 9.70 1.32 12.40
N TYR A 258 8.48 0.98 11.97
CA TYR A 258 7.38 1.95 11.86
C TYR A 258 6.95 2.50 13.22
N ASP A 259 6.93 1.69 14.25
CA ASP A 259 6.64 2.12 15.61
C ASP A 259 7.67 3.14 16.13
N LYS A 260 8.97 2.87 15.93
CA LYS A 260 10.04 3.81 16.28
C LYS A 260 9.97 5.08 15.43
N LEU A 261 9.61 4.97 14.16
CA LEU A 261 9.44 6.12 13.27
C LEU A 261 8.27 7.00 13.74
N ALA A 262 7.15 6.41 14.15
CA ALA A 262 6.02 7.12 14.73
C ALA A 262 6.39 7.83 16.05
N ALA A 263 7.17 7.17 16.91
CA ALA A 263 7.70 7.78 18.12
C ALA A 263 8.65 8.95 17.81
N PHE A 264 9.51 8.81 16.81
CA PHE A 264 10.41 9.86 16.34
C PHE A 264 9.63 11.07 15.84
N TYR A 265 8.59 10.88 15.03
CA TYR A 265 7.72 11.96 14.55
C TYR A 265 7.09 12.75 15.70
N ARG A 266 6.61 12.07 16.75
CA ARG A 266 6.05 12.74 17.93
C ARG A 266 7.09 13.54 18.70
N GLN A 267 8.33 13.04 18.84
CA GLN A 267 9.42 13.70 19.56
C GLN A 267 9.93 14.94 18.83
N GLU A 268 10.07 14.87 17.52
CA GLU A 268 10.59 15.99 16.71
C GLU A 268 9.53 17.03 16.38
N GLY A 269 8.30 16.86 16.85
CA GLY A 269 7.21 17.78 16.54
C GLY A 269 6.87 17.85 15.04
N CYS A 270 7.29 16.84 14.29
CA CYS A 270 7.02 16.73 12.85
C CYS A 270 5.56 16.34 12.58
N GLY A 271 4.69 16.35 13.61
CA GLY A 271 3.32 15.88 13.53
C GLY A 271 2.56 16.52 12.39
N VAL A 272 2.11 15.71 11.46
CA VAL A 272 0.88 16.02 10.73
C VAL A 272 -0.14 16.30 11.84
N LYS A 273 -0.79 17.46 11.80
CA LYS A 273 -1.79 17.86 12.79
C LYS A 273 -2.66 16.64 13.07
N SER A 274 -2.49 16.05 14.25
CA SER A 274 -3.34 14.96 14.70
C SER A 274 -4.77 15.40 14.44
N THR A 275 -5.47 14.68 13.57
CA THR A 275 -6.90 14.87 13.36
C THR A 275 -7.63 14.27 14.56
N VAL A 276 -7.37 14.85 15.73
CA VAL A 276 -8.30 14.80 16.83
C VAL A 276 -9.47 15.66 16.37
N HIS A 277 -10.48 15.00 15.86
CA HIS A 277 -11.82 15.51 15.61
C HIS A 277 -11.92 16.96 15.11
N ASN A 278 -11.89 17.15 13.81
CA ASN A 278 -12.65 18.21 13.18
C ASN A 278 -13.96 17.59 12.67
N PRO A 279 -15.11 17.80 13.33
CA PRO A 279 -16.38 17.19 12.98
C PRO A 279 -16.92 17.58 11.59
N ASP A 280 -16.34 18.61 10.96
CA ASP A 280 -16.79 19.14 9.67
C ASP A 280 -16.16 18.51 8.43
N ARG A 281 -15.29 17.50 8.59
CA ARG A 281 -14.79 16.72 7.46
C ARG A 281 -15.57 15.41 7.34
N HIS A 282 -16.69 15.46 6.67
CA HIS A 282 -17.29 14.25 6.06
C HIS A 282 -16.30 13.67 5.06
N ALA A 283 -15.48 12.74 5.53
CA ALA A 283 -14.60 11.95 4.69
C ALA A 283 -15.47 11.01 3.85
N GLY A 284 -15.66 11.35 2.61
CA GLY A 284 -15.94 10.37 1.59
C GLY A 284 -14.80 9.35 1.60
N PHE A 285 -15.12 8.08 1.61
CA PHE A 285 -14.21 6.95 1.41
C PHE A 285 -13.42 7.17 0.11
N GLY A 286 -12.18 7.47 0.22
CA GLY A 286 -11.25 7.79 -0.86
C GLY A 286 -10.31 8.87 -0.36
N GLY A 287 -9.32 8.47 0.42
CA GLY A 287 -8.32 9.37 0.99
C GLY A 287 -7.52 10.09 -0.09
N GLN A 288 -8.12 11.12 -0.69
CA GLN A 288 -7.35 12.21 -1.24
C GLN A 288 -6.86 13.02 -0.05
N MET A 289 -5.59 12.83 0.31
CA MET A 289 -4.87 13.83 1.10
C MET A 289 -5.13 15.18 0.48
N GLY A 290 -5.59 16.12 1.32
CA GLY A 290 -5.96 17.46 0.92
C GLY A 290 -4.89 18.06 0.01
N VAL A 291 -5.33 18.53 -1.14
CA VAL A 291 -4.58 19.34 -2.07
C VAL A 291 -4.16 20.62 -1.29
N GLY A 292 -2.94 20.60 -0.76
CA GLY A 292 -2.40 21.68 0.06
C GLY A 292 -0.98 21.44 0.56
N ALA A 293 -0.48 20.19 0.51
CA ALA A 293 0.93 19.90 0.76
C ALA A 293 1.72 20.20 -0.52
N GLY A 294 2.20 21.42 -0.67
CA GLY A 294 3.10 21.79 -1.76
C GLY A 294 4.35 20.93 -1.80
N SER A 295 5.14 21.04 -2.86
CA SER A 295 6.43 20.37 -3.08
C SER A 295 7.33 20.35 -1.81
N SER A 296 7.28 21.40 -1.01
CA SER A 296 7.94 21.56 0.29
C SER A 296 7.59 20.46 1.32
N ALA A 297 6.33 20.07 1.45
CA ALA A 297 5.93 19.05 2.44
C ALA A 297 6.34 17.64 2.04
N ARG A 298 6.43 17.35 0.73
CA ARG A 298 6.92 16.07 0.23
C ARG A 298 8.42 15.90 0.45
N VAL A 299 9.20 16.93 0.13
CA VAL A 299 10.66 16.96 0.36
C VAL A 299 10.98 16.86 1.86
N HIS A 300 10.16 17.46 2.72
CA HIS A 300 10.33 17.36 4.17
C HIS A 300 10.38 15.91 4.68
N ARG A 301 9.59 15.00 4.11
CA ARG A 301 9.61 13.57 4.49
C ARG A 301 10.97 12.91 4.25
N TYR A 302 11.68 13.30 3.21
CA TYR A 302 13.05 12.81 2.93
C TYR A 302 14.03 13.26 4.01
N HIS A 303 13.92 14.51 4.47
CA HIS A 303 14.76 15.03 5.56
C HIS A 303 14.48 14.31 6.89
N VAL A 304 13.20 14.09 7.21
CA VAL A 304 12.80 13.36 8.42
C VAL A 304 13.31 11.93 8.40
N LEU A 305 13.15 11.23 7.26
CA LEU A 305 13.62 9.84 7.14
C LEU A 305 15.15 9.75 7.20
N LEU A 306 15.87 10.74 6.65
CA LEU A 306 17.33 10.83 6.78
C LEU A 306 17.76 11.07 8.23
N ALA A 307 17.08 11.95 8.97
CA ALA A 307 17.35 12.21 10.38
C ALA A 307 17.06 10.96 11.25
N PHE A 308 15.98 10.25 10.92
CA PHE A 308 15.66 8.97 11.55
C PHE A 308 16.75 7.92 11.29
N ALA A 309 17.21 7.78 10.04
CA ALA A 309 18.29 6.88 9.68
C ALA A 309 19.62 7.26 10.39
N ALA A 310 19.92 8.55 10.51
CA ALA A 310 21.08 9.02 11.24
C ALA A 310 21.06 8.63 12.72
N ARG A 311 19.88 8.58 13.34
CA ARG A 311 19.73 8.21 14.76
C ARG A 311 19.83 6.72 15.01
N TYR A 312 19.35 5.89 14.08
CA TYR A 312 19.21 4.44 14.31
C TYR A 312 20.19 3.60 13.50
N ASP A 313 20.82 4.16 12.48
CA ASP A 313 21.76 3.46 11.59
C ASP A 313 22.79 4.42 10.97
N GLU A 314 23.50 5.13 11.83
CA GLU A 314 24.48 6.17 11.45
C GLU A 314 25.55 5.64 10.52
N GLN A 315 25.99 4.40 10.69
CA GLN A 315 27.06 3.81 9.87
C GLN A 315 26.71 3.77 8.37
N ARG A 316 25.43 3.59 8.04
CA ARG A 316 24.94 3.58 6.65
C ARG A 316 24.40 4.94 6.17
N LEU A 317 24.64 6.03 6.92
CA LEU A 317 24.14 7.36 6.56
C LEU A 317 24.53 7.83 5.15
N PRO A 318 25.80 7.63 4.67
CA PRO A 318 26.15 7.97 3.29
C PRO A 318 25.32 7.23 2.25
N LEU A 319 24.99 5.96 2.50
CA LEU A 319 24.11 5.17 1.65
C LEU A 319 22.68 5.74 1.63
N TYR A 320 22.11 6.06 2.79
CA TYR A 320 20.76 6.63 2.86
C TYR A 320 20.63 7.95 2.10
N ARG A 321 21.66 8.79 2.12
CA ARG A 321 21.68 10.03 1.32
C ARG A 321 21.52 9.75 -0.18
N GLU A 322 22.19 8.74 -0.70
CA GLU A 322 22.11 8.37 -2.11
C GLU A 322 20.81 7.65 -2.46
N LEU A 323 20.34 6.74 -1.60
CA LEU A 323 19.06 6.04 -1.81
C LEU A 323 17.88 7.01 -1.81
N LEU A 324 17.82 7.94 -0.84
CA LEU A 324 16.81 8.98 -0.79
C LEU A 324 16.89 9.92 -2.00
N THR A 325 18.09 10.22 -2.46
CA THR A 325 18.29 11.01 -3.68
C THR A 325 17.74 10.27 -4.90
N LEU A 326 17.99 8.96 -5.00
CA LEU A 326 17.46 8.13 -6.07
C LEU A 326 15.94 8.04 -6.02
N ASP A 327 15.36 7.76 -4.85
CA ASP A 327 13.91 7.71 -4.65
C ASP A 327 13.26 9.04 -5.05
N LEU A 328 13.87 10.17 -4.68
CA LEU A 328 13.37 11.49 -5.05
C LEU A 328 13.39 11.71 -6.57
N TYR A 329 14.47 11.32 -7.25
CA TYR A 329 14.57 11.44 -8.71
C TYR A 329 13.62 10.50 -9.47
N LEU A 330 13.31 9.34 -8.90
CA LEU A 330 12.34 8.41 -9.50
C LEU A 330 10.91 8.98 -9.49
N ARG A 331 10.61 9.90 -8.56
CA ARG A 331 9.27 10.45 -8.34
C ARG A 331 9.10 11.89 -8.82
N GLU A 332 10.12 12.72 -8.64
CA GLU A 332 10.05 14.14 -8.91
C GLU A 332 10.95 14.51 -10.10
N ASN A 333 10.45 15.43 -10.91
CA ASN A 333 11.23 15.93 -12.07
C ASN A 333 12.20 17.04 -11.64
N LEU A 334 13.13 16.71 -10.73
CA LEU A 334 14.11 17.66 -10.21
C LEU A 334 15.20 17.94 -11.23
N LYS A 335 15.61 19.21 -11.33
CA LYS A 335 16.70 19.69 -12.21
C LYS A 335 18.02 19.86 -11.48
N SER A 336 18.01 19.76 -10.15
CA SER A 336 19.20 19.93 -9.28
C SER A 336 19.26 18.84 -8.24
N ARG A 337 20.47 18.61 -7.73
CA ARG A 337 20.70 17.68 -6.63
C ARG A 337 20.13 18.26 -5.33
N PRO A 338 19.43 17.47 -4.49
CA PRO A 338 18.90 17.95 -3.22
C PRO A 338 20.04 18.25 -2.22
N GLU A 339 19.79 19.15 -1.28
CA GLU A 339 20.79 19.59 -0.28
C GLU A 339 21.28 18.45 0.61
N PHE A 340 20.45 17.45 0.89
CA PHE A 340 20.83 16.31 1.71
C PHE A 340 21.70 15.27 0.98
N ALA A 341 21.80 15.35 -0.34
CA ALA A 341 22.61 14.42 -1.13
C ALA A 341 24.09 14.64 -0.90
N SER A 342 24.88 13.58 -1.02
CA SER A 342 26.33 13.66 -0.88
C SER A 342 26.98 14.56 -1.94
N ASP A 343 28.10 15.21 -1.61
CA ASP A 343 28.90 15.95 -2.57
C ASP A 343 29.43 15.00 -3.65
N LEU A 344 29.32 15.37 -4.91
CA LEU A 344 29.84 14.61 -6.05
C LEU A 344 31.29 14.95 -6.41
N THR A 345 31.87 15.95 -5.79
CA THR A 345 33.25 16.37 -6.09
C THR A 345 34.24 15.21 -6.03
N PRO A 346 34.21 14.31 -5.03
CA PRO A 346 35.11 13.15 -4.97
C PRO A 346 34.93 12.15 -6.11
N TYR A 347 33.76 12.15 -6.74
CA TYR A 347 33.37 11.18 -7.79
C TYR A 347 33.38 11.79 -9.19
N ARG A 348 33.95 12.99 -9.35
CA ARG A 348 33.89 13.77 -10.61
C ARG A 348 34.50 13.01 -11.79
N ASP A 349 35.64 12.38 -11.59
CA ASP A 349 36.36 11.67 -12.67
C ASP A 349 35.63 10.35 -13.02
N VAL A 350 35.12 9.64 -12.01
CA VAL A 350 34.38 8.41 -12.20
C VAL A 350 33.05 8.71 -12.92
N THR A 351 32.37 9.79 -12.55
CA THR A 351 31.15 10.25 -13.21
C THR A 351 31.41 10.67 -14.66
N ARG A 352 32.54 11.35 -14.91
CA ARG A 352 32.95 11.74 -16.26
C ARG A 352 33.24 10.54 -17.14
N SER A 353 33.92 9.54 -16.60
CA SER A 353 34.22 8.28 -17.29
C SER A 353 32.93 7.50 -17.60
N PHE A 354 31.96 7.47 -16.67
CA PHE A 354 30.65 6.87 -16.88
C PHE A 354 29.92 7.51 -18.07
N TYR A 355 29.81 8.84 -18.10
CA TYR A 355 29.14 9.52 -19.21
C TYR A 355 29.87 9.29 -20.55
N TRP A 356 31.18 9.27 -20.57
CA TRP A 356 31.97 9.00 -21.78
C TRP A 356 31.74 7.56 -22.30
N GLN A 357 31.63 6.58 -21.39
CA GLN A 357 31.29 5.20 -21.77
C GLN A 357 29.83 5.10 -22.29
N GLU A 358 28.89 5.77 -21.64
CA GLU A 358 27.47 5.78 -22.04
C GLU A 358 27.28 6.49 -23.41
N GLU A 359 28.04 7.54 -23.71
CA GLU A 359 28.03 8.14 -25.06
C GLU A 359 28.41 7.14 -26.14
N LYS A 360 29.31 6.19 -25.82
CA LYS A 360 29.78 5.17 -26.76
C LYS A 360 28.94 3.92 -26.81
N LYS A 361 28.51 3.40 -25.66
CA LYS A 361 27.90 2.05 -25.55
C LYS A 361 26.41 2.05 -25.31
N ARG A 362 25.86 3.12 -24.71
CA ARG A 362 24.41 3.26 -24.36
C ARG A 362 23.79 2.10 -23.61
N GLU A 363 24.55 1.50 -22.70
CA GLU A 363 24.11 0.33 -21.94
C GLU A 363 23.08 0.69 -20.85
N ASN A 364 23.22 1.91 -20.24
CA ASN A 364 22.40 2.33 -19.12
C ASN A 364 21.50 3.56 -19.41
N LEU A 365 21.67 4.23 -20.56
CA LEU A 365 20.93 5.42 -20.97
C LEU A 365 20.39 5.29 -22.41
N PRO A 366 19.57 4.26 -22.72
CA PRO A 366 19.12 3.99 -24.08
C PRO A 366 18.24 5.10 -24.68
N GLU A 367 17.62 5.94 -23.84
CA GLU A 367 16.67 6.99 -24.28
C GLU A 367 17.34 8.32 -24.74
N CYS A 368 18.65 8.45 -24.63
CA CYS A 368 19.35 9.67 -25.03
C CYS A 368 19.62 9.71 -26.54
N GLN A 369 19.10 10.72 -27.25
CA GLN A 369 19.32 10.90 -28.69
C GLN A 369 20.82 11.17 -29.02
N PRO A 370 21.36 10.59 -30.12
CA PRO A 370 22.74 10.84 -30.56
C PRO A 370 22.94 12.31 -30.94
N GLY A 371 24.09 12.88 -30.56
CA GLY A 371 24.55 14.19 -31.03
C GLY A 371 24.14 15.42 -30.21
N LYS A 372 23.33 15.25 -29.15
CA LYS A 372 23.19 16.29 -28.12
C LYS A 372 24.03 15.86 -26.94
N GLY A 373 25.10 16.56 -26.68
CA GLY A 373 25.99 16.28 -25.53
C GLY A 373 25.19 16.04 -24.26
N LEU A 374 25.56 15.00 -23.51
CA LEU A 374 24.91 14.63 -22.25
C LEU A 374 24.97 15.80 -21.26
N GLN A 375 23.93 16.63 -21.23
CA GLN A 375 23.85 17.72 -20.26
C GLN A 375 23.36 17.16 -18.92
N MET A 376 24.14 17.31 -17.87
CA MET A 376 23.88 16.86 -16.48
C MET A 376 22.55 17.36 -15.85
N ARG A 377 21.62 17.89 -16.62
CA ARG A 377 20.38 18.52 -16.15
C ARG A 377 19.10 17.75 -16.50
N GLN A 378 19.20 16.58 -17.14
CA GLN A 378 18.00 15.79 -17.44
C GLN A 378 17.75 14.78 -16.30
N PRO A 379 16.50 14.63 -15.82
CA PRO A 379 16.14 13.74 -14.69
C PRO A 379 16.56 12.28 -14.89
N ALA A 380 16.47 11.77 -16.10
CA ALA A 380 16.92 10.40 -16.42
C ALA A 380 18.42 10.22 -16.19
N GLN A 381 19.23 11.21 -16.53
CA GLN A 381 20.68 11.20 -16.34
C GLN A 381 21.08 11.27 -14.86
N LEU A 382 20.38 12.11 -14.08
CA LEU A 382 20.61 12.20 -12.64
C LEU A 382 20.28 10.87 -11.93
N ARG A 383 19.21 10.17 -12.35
CA ARG A 383 18.85 8.83 -11.85
C ARG A 383 19.96 7.82 -12.11
N SER A 384 20.44 7.76 -13.36
CA SER A 384 21.47 6.79 -13.78
C SER A 384 22.81 7.04 -13.10
N VAL A 385 23.19 8.32 -12.92
CA VAL A 385 24.43 8.68 -12.18
C VAL A 385 24.29 8.30 -10.71
N THR A 386 23.18 8.61 -10.09
CA THR A 386 22.97 8.25 -8.67
C THR A 386 22.98 6.73 -8.49
N ALA A 387 22.32 5.97 -9.38
CA ALA A 387 22.35 4.51 -9.35
C ALA A 387 23.78 3.95 -9.58
N PHE A 388 24.54 4.56 -10.50
CA PHE A 388 25.93 4.20 -10.74
C PHE A 388 26.82 4.49 -9.52
N ILE A 389 26.69 5.65 -8.89
CA ILE A 389 27.42 6.02 -7.68
C ILE A 389 27.13 5.05 -6.55
N ILE A 390 25.85 4.70 -6.34
CA ILE A 390 25.46 3.70 -5.33
C ILE A 390 26.17 2.37 -5.59
N ARG A 391 26.22 1.89 -6.84
CA ARG A 391 26.92 0.64 -7.20
C ARG A 391 28.45 0.72 -6.98
N GLN A 392 29.07 1.87 -7.21
CA GLN A 392 30.52 2.06 -7.03
C GLN A 392 30.93 2.20 -5.57
N ILE A 393 30.13 2.92 -4.77
CA ILE A 393 30.45 3.20 -3.36
C ILE A 393 30.04 2.01 -2.48
N PHE A 394 28.98 1.30 -2.87
CA PHE A 394 28.39 0.21 -2.11
C PHE A 394 28.25 -1.06 -2.95
N PRO A 395 29.35 -1.70 -3.36
CA PRO A 395 29.32 -2.86 -4.28
C PRO A 395 28.53 -4.06 -3.74
N PHE A 396 28.28 -4.12 -2.43
CA PHE A 396 27.50 -5.18 -1.79
C PHE A 396 25.97 -5.04 -2.01
N LEU A 397 25.50 -3.93 -2.58
CA LEU A 397 24.08 -3.66 -2.83
C LEU A 397 23.62 -4.06 -4.25
N VAL A 398 24.44 -4.74 -4.99
CA VAL A 398 24.13 -5.21 -6.38
C VAL A 398 22.90 -6.14 -6.44
N PHE A 399 22.41 -6.64 -5.31
CA PHE A 399 21.30 -7.59 -5.21
C PHE A 399 19.96 -6.98 -4.74
N LEU A 400 19.83 -5.65 -4.65
CA LEU A 400 18.52 -5.04 -4.43
C LEU A 400 17.79 -4.93 -5.77
N PRO A 401 16.60 -5.61 -5.93
CA PRO A 401 15.83 -5.66 -7.15
C PRO A 401 15.34 -4.28 -7.62
#